data_8a635c7ad5da6e4b285152357632da4e
#
_entry.id   8a635c7ad5da6e4b285152357632da4e
#
_cell.length_a   1.000
_cell.length_b   1.000
_cell.length_c   1.000
_cell.angle_alpha   90.00
_cell.angle_beta   90.00
_cell.angle_gamma   90.00
#
_symmetry.space_group_name_H-M   'P 1'
#
loop_
_entity.id
_entity.type
_entity.pdbx_description
1 polymer ?
#
loop_
_entity_poly.entity_id
_entity_poly.type
_entity_poly.pdbx_seq_one_letter_code
_entity_poly.pdbx_strand_id
1 'polypeptide(L)'
;SYPQALKEQVADALAGVEAIMDLKFGEAGNALLLSVRSGARASMPGMMDTVLNLGLNDETVEGLAAASGDERFAFDSYRRFLQMYGDVVLGVEHHMFEDMLEDHKDRRGVHLDTELGAEDWRQLVDDYKAMIEKELGQPFPQDPYEQLWGAIDAVFGSWMNRRAKTYRSLHNIPEEWGTAVNVQAMVFGNMGTDCATGVAFTRDPANGENAYYGEYLINAQG
;
A
#
# COMPACT_ATOMS: atom_id res chain seq x y z
N SER A 1 -22.89 -6.24 1.06
CA SER A 1 -22.39 -6.77 -0.23
C SER A 1 -22.61 -5.74 -1.33
N TYR A 2 -21.66 -5.60 -2.23
CA TYR A 2 -21.78 -4.70 -3.39
C TYR A 2 -22.76 -5.22 -4.43
N PRO A 3 -23.41 -4.30 -5.20
CA PRO A 3 -24.20 -4.70 -6.36
C PRO A 3 -23.37 -5.49 -7.38
N GLN A 4 -23.98 -6.51 -8.03
CA GLN A 4 -23.30 -7.33 -9.02
C GLN A 4 -22.76 -6.48 -10.19
N ALA A 5 -23.52 -5.50 -10.65
CA ALA A 5 -23.10 -4.57 -11.69
C ALA A 5 -21.81 -3.79 -11.36
N LEU A 6 -21.60 -3.45 -10.06
CA LEU A 6 -20.34 -2.79 -9.64
C LEU A 6 -19.15 -3.75 -9.76
N LYS A 7 -19.33 -5.01 -9.40
CA LYS A 7 -18.25 -6.01 -9.53
C LYS A 7 -17.82 -6.21 -10.97
N GLU A 8 -18.78 -6.25 -11.88
CA GLU A 8 -18.53 -6.36 -13.33
C GLU A 8 -17.79 -5.12 -13.84
N GLN A 9 -18.24 -3.91 -13.47
CA GLN A 9 -17.57 -2.66 -13.85
C GLN A 9 -16.14 -2.56 -13.31
N VAL A 10 -15.88 -3.05 -12.09
CA VAL A 10 -14.53 -3.07 -11.52
C VAL A 10 -13.64 -4.05 -12.29
N ALA A 11 -14.15 -5.24 -12.64
CA ALA A 11 -13.40 -6.19 -13.43
C ALA A 11 -13.06 -5.65 -14.83
N ASP A 12 -14.01 -5.02 -15.53
CA ASP A 12 -13.80 -4.40 -16.84
C ASP A 12 -12.79 -3.25 -16.77
N ALA A 13 -12.90 -2.40 -15.74
CA ALA A 13 -11.98 -1.29 -15.52
C ALA A 13 -10.55 -1.79 -15.22
N LEU A 14 -10.42 -2.83 -14.41
CA LEU A 14 -9.13 -3.44 -14.11
C LEU A 14 -8.49 -4.04 -15.37
N ALA A 15 -9.26 -4.74 -16.19
CA ALA A 15 -8.78 -5.25 -17.48
C ALA A 15 -8.29 -4.11 -18.40
N GLY A 16 -8.95 -2.94 -18.35
CA GLY A 16 -8.49 -1.73 -19.04
C GLY A 16 -7.14 -1.21 -18.52
N VAL A 17 -6.95 -1.19 -17.20
CA VAL A 17 -5.67 -0.81 -16.58
C VAL A 17 -4.56 -1.79 -16.95
N GLU A 18 -4.83 -3.10 -16.89
CA GLU A 18 -3.90 -4.15 -17.31
C GLU A 18 -3.44 -3.96 -18.77
N ALA A 19 -4.38 -3.68 -19.66
CA ALA A 19 -4.08 -3.47 -21.09
C ALA A 19 -3.21 -2.21 -21.33
N ILE A 20 -3.43 -1.13 -20.55
CA ILE A 20 -2.65 0.12 -20.66
C ILE A 20 -1.24 -0.08 -20.09
N MET A 21 -1.11 -0.82 -19.00
CA MET A 21 0.15 -1.03 -18.29
C MET A 21 0.99 -2.16 -18.91
N ASP A 22 0.40 -3.00 -19.75
CA ASP A 22 0.97 -4.26 -20.24
C ASP A 22 1.43 -5.18 -19.10
N LEU A 23 0.65 -5.18 -18.01
CA LEU A 23 0.87 -5.94 -16.78
C LEU A 23 -0.42 -6.68 -16.41
N LYS A 24 -0.33 -7.69 -15.53
CA LYS A 24 -1.47 -8.48 -15.09
C LYS A 24 -1.60 -8.53 -13.57
N PHE A 25 -2.80 -8.28 -13.08
CA PHE A 25 -3.08 -8.35 -11.66
C PHE A 25 -3.12 -9.80 -11.18
N GLY A 26 -2.20 -10.16 -10.28
CA GLY A 26 -2.08 -11.51 -9.74
C GLY A 26 -1.27 -12.50 -10.58
N GLU A 27 -0.65 -12.07 -11.68
CA GLU A 27 0.22 -12.93 -12.49
C GLU A 27 1.68 -12.77 -12.05
N ALA A 28 2.31 -13.87 -11.63
CA ALA A 28 3.66 -13.85 -11.07
C ALA A 28 4.73 -13.30 -12.04
N GLY A 29 4.66 -13.68 -13.31
CA GLY A 29 5.68 -13.31 -14.31
C GLY A 29 5.59 -11.88 -14.81
N ASN A 30 4.46 -11.19 -14.59
CA ASN A 30 4.20 -9.84 -15.12
C ASN A 30 3.24 -9.08 -14.19
N ALA A 31 3.58 -8.99 -12.91
CA ALA A 31 2.68 -8.55 -11.86
C ALA A 31 2.33 -7.05 -11.95
N LEU A 32 1.03 -6.75 -12.11
CA LEU A 32 0.46 -5.43 -11.85
C LEU A 32 0.24 -5.28 -10.34
N LEU A 33 0.89 -4.31 -9.72
CA LEU A 33 0.59 -3.92 -8.35
C LEU A 33 -0.30 -2.68 -8.31
N LEU A 34 -1.22 -2.66 -7.36
CA LEU A 34 -2.21 -1.60 -7.22
C LEU A 34 -2.10 -0.88 -5.89
N SER A 35 -2.53 0.37 -5.86
CA SER A 35 -2.88 1.08 -4.64
C SER A 35 -4.38 1.33 -4.58
N VAL A 36 -4.95 1.23 -3.38
CA VAL A 36 -6.35 1.56 -3.09
C VAL A 36 -6.36 2.74 -2.14
N ARG A 37 -6.96 3.83 -2.57
CA ARG A 37 -6.91 5.13 -1.89
C ARG A 37 -8.29 5.76 -1.80
N SER A 38 -8.51 6.60 -0.80
CA SER A 38 -9.72 7.41 -0.71
C SER A 38 -9.78 8.48 -1.82
N GLY A 39 -11.00 8.78 -2.26
CA GLY A 39 -11.30 9.83 -3.22
C GLY A 39 -12.37 10.77 -2.68
N ALA A 40 -12.21 11.27 -1.45
CA ALA A 40 -13.16 12.17 -0.83
C ALA A 40 -13.21 13.52 -1.57
N ARG A 41 -14.40 14.14 -1.59
CA ARG A 41 -14.62 15.46 -2.17
C ARG A 41 -13.79 16.57 -1.50
N ALA A 42 -13.53 16.43 -0.19
CA ALA A 42 -12.65 17.30 0.56
C ALA A 42 -11.30 16.60 0.80
N SER A 43 -10.21 17.33 0.64
CA SER A 43 -8.88 16.82 0.99
C SER A 43 -8.77 16.64 2.51
N MET A 44 -8.42 15.44 2.94
CA MET A 44 -8.30 15.05 4.34
C MET A 44 -6.98 14.29 4.56
N PRO A 45 -5.83 14.97 4.49
CA PRO A 45 -4.51 14.32 4.49
C PRO A 45 -4.29 13.49 5.76
N GLY A 46 -3.91 12.21 5.61
CA GLY A 46 -3.64 11.28 6.71
C GLY A 46 -4.86 10.82 7.50
N MET A 47 -6.08 11.24 7.11
CA MET A 47 -7.30 10.92 7.87
C MET A 47 -7.93 9.60 7.43
N MET A 48 -7.77 9.22 6.18
CA MET A 48 -8.34 8.00 5.61
C MET A 48 -7.23 7.00 5.25
N ASP A 49 -7.62 5.75 5.21
CA ASP A 49 -6.67 4.67 4.96
C ASP A 49 -6.30 4.56 3.48
N THR A 50 -5.13 3.99 3.24
CA THR A 50 -4.58 3.66 1.93
C THR A 50 -3.98 2.26 2.03
N VAL A 51 -4.11 1.45 0.98
CA VAL A 51 -3.40 0.17 0.85
C VAL A 51 -2.53 0.24 -0.38
N LEU A 52 -1.24 -0.04 -0.22
CA LEU A 52 -0.23 -0.03 -1.27
C LEU A 52 0.25 -1.45 -1.55
N ASN A 53 0.88 -1.67 -2.70
CA ASN A 53 1.48 -2.94 -3.11
C ASN A 53 0.48 -4.11 -3.18
N LEU A 54 -0.80 -3.79 -3.41
CA LEU A 54 -1.88 -4.77 -3.52
C LEU A 54 -1.63 -5.68 -4.73
N GLY A 55 -1.83 -6.97 -4.54
CA GLY A 55 -1.55 -8.00 -5.54
C GLY A 55 -0.27 -8.78 -5.24
N LEU A 56 0.52 -8.37 -4.21
CA LEU A 56 1.62 -9.20 -3.73
C LEU A 56 1.10 -10.41 -2.95
N ASN A 57 1.66 -11.54 -3.26
CA ASN A 57 1.49 -12.83 -2.60
C ASN A 57 2.79 -13.63 -2.74
N ASP A 58 2.79 -14.88 -2.27
CA ASP A 58 3.99 -15.72 -2.27
C ASP A 58 4.52 -16.03 -3.69
N GLU A 59 3.67 -15.97 -4.72
CA GLU A 59 4.07 -16.19 -6.11
C GLU A 59 4.49 -14.89 -6.81
N THR A 60 3.71 -13.82 -6.63
CA THR A 60 3.94 -12.55 -7.33
C THR A 60 5.16 -11.80 -6.81
N VAL A 61 5.55 -12.00 -5.54
CA VAL A 61 6.79 -11.41 -4.98
C VAL A 61 8.04 -11.97 -5.67
N GLU A 62 8.06 -13.27 -6.00
CA GLU A 62 9.17 -13.87 -6.75
C GLU A 62 9.24 -13.32 -8.18
N GLY A 63 8.07 -13.11 -8.80
CA GLY A 63 7.99 -12.43 -10.10
C GLY A 63 8.51 -11.00 -10.06
N LEU A 64 8.16 -10.25 -9.02
CA LEU A 64 8.65 -8.88 -8.82
C LEU A 64 10.17 -8.86 -8.60
N ALA A 65 10.71 -9.81 -7.82
CA ALA A 65 12.14 -9.97 -7.61
C ALA A 65 12.88 -10.24 -8.93
N ALA A 66 12.36 -11.15 -9.75
CA ALA A 66 12.94 -11.48 -11.05
C ALA A 66 12.87 -10.30 -12.04
N ALA A 67 11.74 -9.57 -12.09
CA ALA A 67 11.53 -8.45 -12.99
C ALA A 67 12.38 -7.21 -12.63
N SER A 68 12.51 -6.91 -11.34
CA SER A 68 13.33 -5.80 -10.84
C SER A 68 14.82 -6.11 -10.78
N GLY A 69 15.20 -7.39 -10.70
CA GLY A 69 16.56 -7.82 -10.41
C GLY A 69 17.01 -7.50 -8.97
N ASP A 70 16.07 -7.15 -8.09
CA ASP A 70 16.31 -6.76 -6.70
C ASP A 70 15.37 -7.49 -5.75
N GLU A 71 15.84 -8.63 -5.21
CA GLU A 71 15.06 -9.40 -4.22
C GLU A 71 14.80 -8.60 -2.94
N ARG A 72 15.75 -7.76 -2.54
CA ARG A 72 15.59 -6.93 -1.35
C ARG A 72 14.40 -5.98 -1.50
N PHE A 73 14.29 -5.30 -2.64
CA PHE A 73 13.16 -4.43 -2.97
C PHE A 73 11.82 -5.20 -2.96
N ALA A 74 11.80 -6.37 -3.61
CA ALA A 74 10.58 -7.17 -3.73
C ALA A 74 10.06 -7.63 -2.36
N PHE A 75 10.93 -8.20 -1.52
CA PHE A 75 10.55 -8.72 -0.21
C PHE A 75 10.28 -7.61 0.83
N ASP A 76 10.98 -6.48 0.79
CA ASP A 76 10.60 -5.30 1.60
C ASP A 76 9.21 -4.77 1.18
N SER A 77 8.91 -4.74 -0.12
CA SER A 77 7.59 -4.35 -0.62
C SER A 77 6.49 -5.31 -0.13
N TYR A 78 6.76 -6.62 -0.12
CA TYR A 78 5.81 -7.61 0.39
C TYR A 78 5.64 -7.51 1.91
N ARG A 79 6.73 -7.37 2.66
CA ARG A 79 6.67 -7.14 4.12
C ARG A 79 5.82 -5.92 4.46
N ARG A 80 6.03 -4.78 3.75
CA ARG A 80 5.24 -3.56 3.92
C ARG A 80 3.76 -3.76 3.58
N PHE A 81 3.49 -4.55 2.55
CA PHE A 81 2.11 -4.91 2.19
C PHE A 81 1.44 -5.73 3.29
N LEU A 82 2.11 -6.77 3.80
CA LEU A 82 1.60 -7.59 4.91
C LEU A 82 1.28 -6.74 6.15
N GLN A 83 2.18 -5.83 6.53
CA GLN A 83 1.98 -4.92 7.65
C GLN A 83 0.78 -4.00 7.41
N MET A 84 0.74 -3.33 6.26
CA MET A 84 -0.32 -2.37 5.94
C MET A 84 -1.68 -3.06 5.78
N TYR A 85 -1.74 -4.19 5.07
CA TYR A 85 -2.98 -4.94 4.88
C TYR A 85 -3.44 -5.60 6.19
N GLY A 86 -2.51 -6.13 6.97
CA GLY A 86 -2.76 -6.72 8.27
C GLY A 86 -3.38 -5.71 9.24
N ASP A 87 -2.82 -4.52 9.34
CA ASP A 87 -3.33 -3.44 10.19
C ASP A 87 -4.66 -2.88 9.64
N VAL A 88 -4.66 -2.39 8.40
CA VAL A 88 -5.77 -1.61 7.84
C VAL A 88 -6.98 -2.48 7.50
N VAL A 89 -6.77 -3.68 6.95
CA VAL A 89 -7.85 -4.54 6.42
C VAL A 89 -8.22 -5.64 7.39
N LEU A 90 -7.23 -6.32 7.97
CA LEU A 90 -7.47 -7.48 8.83
C LEU A 90 -7.61 -7.10 10.30
N GLY A 91 -7.21 -5.88 10.70
CA GLY A 91 -7.35 -5.36 12.07
C GLY A 91 -6.36 -5.94 13.07
N VAL A 92 -5.22 -6.43 12.60
CA VAL A 92 -4.10 -6.82 13.46
C VAL A 92 -3.43 -5.56 14.00
N GLU A 93 -3.13 -5.53 15.29
CA GLU A 93 -2.56 -4.33 15.93
C GLU A 93 -1.19 -3.95 15.34
N HIS A 94 -1.06 -2.70 14.91
CA HIS A 94 0.13 -2.18 14.22
C HIS A 94 1.44 -2.46 14.96
N HIS A 95 1.43 -2.31 16.29
CA HIS A 95 2.62 -2.50 17.10
C HIS A 95 3.21 -3.92 17.01
N MET A 96 2.38 -4.94 16.74
CA MET A 96 2.87 -6.33 16.63
C MET A 96 3.86 -6.50 15.47
N PHE A 97 3.62 -5.78 14.37
CA PHE A 97 4.54 -5.76 13.23
C PHE A 97 5.83 -5.00 13.54
N GLU A 98 5.70 -3.84 14.20
CA GLU A 98 6.85 -3.02 14.58
C GLU A 98 7.76 -3.73 15.59
N ASP A 99 7.18 -4.35 16.62
CA ASP A 99 7.92 -5.10 17.63
C ASP A 99 8.73 -6.25 16.97
N MET A 100 8.11 -6.99 16.04
CA MET A 100 8.81 -8.07 15.32
C MET A 100 9.95 -7.54 14.44
N LEU A 101 9.78 -6.39 13.79
CA LEU A 101 10.83 -5.75 12.99
C LEU A 101 12.00 -5.29 13.87
N GLU A 102 11.70 -4.64 15.00
CA GLU A 102 12.74 -4.21 15.95
C GLU A 102 13.48 -5.39 16.56
N ASP A 103 12.77 -6.44 16.99
CA ASP A 103 13.38 -7.67 17.50
C ASP A 103 14.28 -8.34 16.44
N HIS A 104 13.91 -8.26 15.15
CA HIS A 104 14.73 -8.80 14.07
C HIS A 104 15.99 -7.96 13.88
N LYS A 105 15.89 -6.63 13.87
CA LYS A 105 17.02 -5.71 13.79
C LYS A 105 17.98 -5.92 14.96
N ASP A 106 17.48 -6.05 16.17
CA ASP A 106 18.28 -6.31 17.37
C ASP A 106 19.05 -7.62 17.28
N ARG A 107 18.40 -8.69 16.81
CA ARG A 107 19.07 -10.00 16.59
C ARG A 107 20.19 -9.91 15.54
N ARG A 108 20.03 -9.04 14.53
CA ARG A 108 21.02 -8.81 13.48
C ARG A 108 22.11 -7.80 13.89
N GLY A 109 21.91 -7.06 14.99
CA GLY A 109 22.81 -6.00 15.45
C GLY A 109 22.83 -4.77 14.53
N VAL A 110 21.70 -4.47 13.87
CA VAL A 110 21.52 -3.31 12.99
C VAL A 110 20.45 -2.38 13.53
N HIS A 111 20.41 -1.12 13.07
CA HIS A 111 19.48 -0.11 13.54
C HIS A 111 18.55 0.44 12.45
N LEU A 112 18.96 0.34 11.18
CA LEU A 112 18.21 0.89 10.07
C LEU A 112 17.65 -0.22 9.18
N ASP A 113 16.45 -0.03 8.68
CA ASP A 113 15.83 -0.94 7.69
C ASP A 113 16.70 -1.10 6.43
N THR A 114 17.49 -0.08 6.08
CA THR A 114 18.41 -0.12 4.94
C THR A 114 19.59 -1.06 5.12
N GLU A 115 19.86 -1.50 6.34
CA GLU A 115 20.94 -2.46 6.66
C GLU A 115 20.49 -3.91 6.56
N LEU A 116 19.16 -4.16 6.47
CA LEU A 116 18.57 -5.48 6.27
C LEU A 116 18.65 -5.92 4.80
N GLY A 117 19.04 -7.16 4.58
CA GLY A 117 19.15 -7.77 3.26
C GLY A 117 17.89 -8.50 2.82
N ALA A 118 17.92 -9.11 1.63
CA ALA A 118 16.79 -9.84 1.07
C ALA A 118 16.35 -11.03 1.96
N GLU A 119 17.31 -11.77 2.52
CA GLU A 119 17.01 -12.91 3.41
C GLU A 119 16.32 -12.46 4.70
N ASP A 120 16.69 -11.31 5.26
CA ASP A 120 16.06 -10.75 6.43
C ASP A 120 14.59 -10.42 6.14
N TRP A 121 14.32 -9.83 4.98
CA TRP A 121 12.95 -9.52 4.56
C TRP A 121 12.12 -10.77 4.26
N ARG A 122 12.71 -11.81 3.65
CA ARG A 122 12.04 -13.11 3.46
C ARG A 122 11.62 -13.71 4.80
N GLN A 123 12.52 -13.73 5.77
CA GLN A 123 12.20 -14.23 7.12
C GLN A 123 11.10 -13.43 7.79
N LEU A 124 11.14 -12.10 7.71
CA LEU A 124 10.09 -11.24 8.28
C LEU A 124 8.73 -11.43 7.59
N VAL A 125 8.70 -11.67 6.27
CA VAL A 125 7.46 -12.02 5.55
C VAL A 125 6.85 -13.29 6.13
N ASP A 126 7.64 -14.32 6.36
CA ASP A 126 7.16 -15.59 6.93
C ASP A 126 6.71 -15.41 8.38
N ASP A 127 7.48 -14.67 9.19
CA ASP A 127 7.15 -14.37 10.58
C ASP A 127 5.84 -13.57 10.67
N TYR A 128 5.62 -12.57 9.81
CA TYR A 128 4.39 -11.78 9.75
C TYR A 128 3.18 -12.63 9.34
N LYS A 129 3.31 -13.50 8.34
CA LYS A 129 2.23 -14.42 7.95
C LYS A 129 1.86 -15.36 9.10
N ALA A 130 2.85 -15.92 9.79
CA ALA A 130 2.62 -16.80 10.94
C ALA A 130 1.95 -16.06 12.12
N MET A 131 2.33 -14.82 12.37
CA MET A 131 1.71 -13.98 13.39
C MET A 131 0.26 -13.65 13.03
N ILE A 132 -0.02 -13.24 11.77
CA ILE A 132 -1.38 -12.97 11.28
C ILE A 132 -2.27 -14.21 11.44
N GLU A 133 -1.79 -15.39 11.03
CA GLU A 133 -2.54 -16.64 11.15
C GLU A 133 -2.83 -17.00 12.63
N LYS A 134 -1.87 -16.78 13.50
CA LYS A 134 -2.04 -17.00 14.94
C LYS A 134 -3.10 -16.07 15.55
N GLU A 135 -3.08 -14.79 15.20
CA GLU A 135 -4.01 -13.79 15.74
C GLU A 135 -5.44 -13.94 15.20
N LEU A 136 -5.58 -14.28 13.92
CA LEU A 136 -6.87 -14.32 13.25
C LEU A 136 -7.47 -15.73 13.12
N GLY A 137 -6.65 -16.78 13.32
CA GLY A 137 -7.06 -18.16 13.10
C GLY A 137 -7.24 -18.56 11.64
N GLN A 138 -6.75 -17.72 10.72
CA GLN A 138 -6.76 -17.94 9.27
C GLN A 138 -5.52 -17.34 8.63
N PRO A 139 -5.00 -17.94 7.53
CA PRO A 139 -3.83 -17.44 6.86
C PRO A 139 -4.08 -16.10 6.18
N PHE A 140 -3.00 -15.38 5.88
CA PHE A 140 -3.05 -14.16 5.06
C PHE A 140 -3.58 -14.48 3.66
N PRO A 141 -4.56 -13.70 3.12
CA PRO A 141 -5.18 -13.97 1.83
C PRO A 141 -4.18 -13.88 0.68
N GLN A 142 -4.07 -14.96 -0.10
CA GLN A 142 -3.17 -15.06 -1.25
C GLN A 142 -3.87 -14.74 -2.57
N ASP A 143 -5.21 -14.71 -2.61
CA ASP A 143 -5.98 -14.32 -3.79
C ASP A 143 -5.97 -12.79 -3.97
N PRO A 144 -5.40 -12.27 -5.08
CA PRO A 144 -5.34 -10.82 -5.32
C PRO A 144 -6.72 -10.14 -5.37
N TYR A 145 -7.73 -10.82 -5.86
CA TYR A 145 -9.09 -10.25 -5.90
C TYR A 145 -9.74 -10.21 -4.52
N GLU A 146 -9.49 -11.18 -3.66
CA GLU A 146 -9.89 -11.12 -2.25
C GLU A 146 -9.22 -9.93 -1.56
N GLN A 147 -7.91 -9.76 -1.79
CA GLN A 147 -7.15 -8.61 -1.29
C GLN A 147 -7.73 -7.28 -1.79
N LEU A 148 -8.07 -7.19 -3.08
CA LEU A 148 -8.63 -5.98 -3.69
C LEU A 148 -9.95 -5.57 -3.03
N TRP A 149 -10.89 -6.51 -2.89
CA TRP A 149 -12.17 -6.21 -2.27
C TRP A 149 -12.05 -5.91 -0.78
N GLY A 150 -11.16 -6.58 -0.06
CA GLY A 150 -10.84 -6.25 1.34
C GLY A 150 -10.31 -4.83 1.49
N ALA A 151 -9.38 -4.42 0.64
CA ALA A 151 -8.83 -3.07 0.64
C ALA A 151 -9.88 -1.99 0.28
N ILE A 152 -10.76 -2.27 -0.70
CA ILE A 152 -11.87 -1.37 -1.06
C ILE A 152 -12.80 -1.18 0.13
N ASP A 153 -13.19 -2.27 0.81
CA ASP A 153 -14.05 -2.22 2.01
C ASP A 153 -13.40 -1.41 3.13
N ALA A 154 -12.12 -1.64 3.42
CA ALA A 154 -11.39 -0.93 4.45
C ALA A 154 -11.30 0.58 4.17
N VAL A 155 -10.99 0.97 2.92
CA VAL A 155 -10.91 2.38 2.53
C VAL A 155 -12.27 3.06 2.62
N PHE A 156 -13.37 2.44 2.19
CA PHE A 156 -14.71 2.98 2.43
C PHE A 156 -15.02 3.10 3.93
N GLY A 157 -14.69 2.07 4.71
CA GLY A 157 -14.87 2.05 6.17
C GLY A 157 -14.10 3.15 6.88
N SER A 158 -12.93 3.53 6.36
CA SER A 158 -12.06 4.55 6.96
C SER A 158 -12.68 5.96 7.01
N TRP A 159 -13.72 6.23 6.19
CA TRP A 159 -14.55 7.44 6.33
C TRP A 159 -15.16 7.58 7.72
N MET A 160 -15.46 6.45 8.38
CA MET A 160 -16.10 6.40 9.68
C MET A 160 -15.11 6.17 10.84
N ASN A 161 -13.81 6.12 10.59
CA ASN A 161 -12.83 5.99 11.67
C ASN A 161 -12.78 7.26 12.55
N ARG A 162 -12.20 7.15 13.75
CA ARG A 162 -12.21 8.23 14.75
C ARG A 162 -11.49 9.49 14.25
N ARG A 163 -10.32 9.33 13.60
CA ARG A 163 -9.52 10.46 13.10
C ARG A 163 -10.26 11.23 11.99
N ALA A 164 -10.91 10.50 11.06
CA ALA A 164 -11.67 11.10 9.98
C ALA A 164 -12.92 11.85 10.50
N LYS A 165 -13.65 11.29 11.46
CA LYS A 165 -14.78 11.95 12.12
C LYS A 165 -14.36 13.24 12.82
N THR A 166 -13.27 13.19 13.60
CA THR A 166 -12.76 14.36 14.30
C THR A 166 -12.34 15.45 13.33
N TYR A 167 -11.60 15.09 12.26
CA TYR A 167 -11.18 16.04 11.23
C TYR A 167 -12.38 16.71 10.55
N ARG A 168 -13.38 15.93 10.14
CA ARG A 168 -14.60 16.45 9.51
C ARG A 168 -15.36 17.42 10.43
N SER A 169 -15.46 17.08 11.71
CA SER A 169 -16.08 17.97 12.69
C SER A 169 -15.36 19.32 12.84
N LEU A 170 -14.03 19.29 12.86
CA LEU A 170 -13.21 20.51 12.96
C LEU A 170 -13.25 21.39 11.72
N HIS A 171 -13.42 20.77 10.55
CA HIS A 171 -13.39 21.47 9.25
C HIS A 171 -14.78 21.67 8.62
N ASN A 172 -15.86 21.39 9.36
CA ASN A 172 -17.23 21.51 8.89
C ASN A 172 -17.49 20.74 7.57
N ILE A 173 -16.92 19.54 7.43
CA ILE A 173 -17.11 18.65 6.28
C ILE A 173 -18.31 17.74 6.58
N PRO A 174 -19.40 17.80 5.77
CA PRO A 174 -20.59 16.99 6.00
C PRO A 174 -20.30 15.48 5.91
N GLU A 175 -20.85 14.72 6.87
CA GLU A 175 -20.66 13.26 6.91
C GLU A 175 -21.35 12.56 5.72
N GLU A 176 -22.45 13.10 5.25
CA GLU A 176 -23.24 12.59 4.13
C GLU A 176 -22.53 12.68 2.76
N TRP A 177 -21.42 13.41 2.67
CA TRP A 177 -20.64 13.46 1.43
C TRP A 177 -19.98 12.11 1.11
N GLY A 178 -19.63 11.33 2.14
CA GLY A 178 -18.96 10.05 1.94
C GLY A 178 -17.62 10.19 1.25
N THR A 179 -17.11 9.06 0.76
CA THR A 179 -15.88 8.99 -0.03
C THR A 179 -16.06 8.09 -1.25
N ALA A 180 -15.33 8.38 -2.32
CA ALA A 180 -15.04 7.42 -3.36
C ALA A 180 -13.77 6.63 -3.00
N VAL A 181 -13.52 5.56 -3.74
CA VAL A 181 -12.29 4.79 -3.70
C VAL A 181 -11.64 4.81 -5.07
N ASN A 182 -10.36 5.13 -5.12
CA ASN A 182 -9.53 5.07 -6.32
C ASN A 182 -8.65 3.82 -6.27
N VAL A 183 -8.71 3.02 -7.33
CA VAL A 183 -7.78 1.91 -7.57
C VAL A 183 -6.82 2.34 -8.66
N GLN A 184 -5.52 2.31 -8.39
CA GLN A 184 -4.52 2.91 -9.26
C GLN A 184 -3.28 2.01 -9.38
N ALA A 185 -2.73 1.89 -10.59
CA ALA A 185 -1.45 1.21 -10.80
C ALA A 185 -0.34 1.87 -9.99
N MET A 186 0.51 1.04 -9.38
CA MET A 186 1.68 1.50 -8.63
C MET A 186 2.79 1.93 -9.57
N VAL A 187 3.49 3.00 -9.17
CA VAL A 187 4.80 3.37 -9.69
C VAL A 187 5.78 3.44 -8.51
N PHE A 188 7.03 3.09 -8.74
CA PHE A 188 8.01 2.91 -7.67
C PHE A 188 9.16 3.90 -7.79
N GLY A 189 9.38 4.68 -6.72
CA GLY A 189 10.54 5.56 -6.60
C GLY A 189 11.78 4.87 -6.04
N ASN A 190 11.68 3.57 -5.69
CA ASN A 190 12.71 2.79 -5.01
C ASN A 190 13.12 1.50 -5.76
N MET A 191 12.98 1.49 -7.08
CA MET A 191 13.45 0.38 -7.93
C MET A 191 14.89 0.53 -8.42
N GLY A 192 15.60 1.58 -8.01
CA GLY A 192 16.97 1.83 -8.43
C GLY A 192 17.37 3.30 -8.30
N THR A 193 18.63 3.58 -8.63
CA THR A 193 19.21 4.93 -8.51
C THR A 193 18.72 5.91 -9.58
N ASP A 194 18.00 5.45 -10.56
CA ASP A 194 17.32 6.23 -11.61
C ASP A 194 15.85 6.52 -11.29
N CYS A 195 15.38 6.03 -10.14
CA CYS A 195 14.04 6.26 -9.61
C CYS A 195 14.07 7.26 -8.44
N ALA A 196 12.98 7.99 -8.24
CA ALA A 196 12.87 8.95 -7.16
C ALA A 196 11.41 9.12 -6.70
N THR A 197 11.24 9.53 -5.46
CA THR A 197 9.95 9.99 -4.91
C THR A 197 10.10 11.41 -4.42
N GLY A 198 9.10 12.26 -4.66
CA GLY A 198 9.17 13.65 -4.26
C GLY A 198 7.81 14.31 -4.11
N VAL A 199 7.84 15.54 -3.62
CA VAL A 199 6.70 16.44 -3.50
C VAL A 199 6.97 17.68 -4.34
N ALA A 200 6.00 18.05 -5.20
CA ALA A 200 6.11 19.23 -6.05
C ALA A 200 4.86 20.11 -5.89
N PHE A 201 5.08 21.39 -5.87
CA PHE A 201 4.07 22.43 -5.86
C PHE A 201 4.11 23.21 -7.17
N THR A 202 2.98 23.60 -7.71
CA THR A 202 2.86 24.44 -8.90
C THR A 202 3.14 25.93 -8.61
N ARG A 203 3.26 26.28 -7.33
CA ARG A 203 3.64 27.58 -6.83
C ARG A 203 4.54 27.43 -5.63
N ASP A 204 5.46 28.39 -5.43
CA ASP A 204 6.24 28.46 -4.19
C ASP A 204 5.31 28.69 -2.99
N PRO A 205 5.25 27.76 -2.03
CA PRO A 205 4.35 27.86 -0.87
C PRO A 205 4.72 28.99 0.10
N ALA A 206 5.95 29.53 0.04
CA ALA A 206 6.40 30.60 0.93
C ALA A 206 5.95 32.00 0.48
N ASN A 207 5.85 32.24 -0.82
CA ASN A 207 5.58 33.59 -1.36
C ASN A 207 4.46 33.63 -2.42
N GLY A 208 3.98 32.47 -2.87
CA GLY A 208 2.94 32.35 -3.90
C GLY A 208 3.39 32.57 -5.34
N GLU A 209 4.70 32.72 -5.58
CA GLU A 209 5.26 32.90 -6.89
C GLU A 209 4.87 31.73 -7.83
N ASN A 210 4.59 32.05 -9.10
CA ASN A 210 4.25 31.04 -10.11
C ASN A 210 5.52 30.37 -10.65
N ALA A 211 6.16 29.60 -9.77
CA ALA A 211 7.33 28.78 -10.06
C ALA A 211 7.14 27.40 -9.46
N TYR A 212 7.63 26.36 -10.14
CA TYR A 212 7.65 25.03 -9.53
C TYR A 212 8.63 25.00 -8.35
N TYR A 213 8.15 24.46 -7.25
CA TYR A 213 8.92 24.27 -6.02
C TYR A 213 8.75 22.84 -5.54
N GLY A 214 9.80 22.21 -5.05
CA GLY A 214 9.69 20.84 -4.54
C GLY A 214 11.02 20.26 -4.12
N GLU A 215 10.93 19.06 -3.59
CA GLU A 215 12.07 18.23 -3.19
C GLU A 215 11.83 16.78 -3.58
N TYR A 216 12.89 16.02 -3.77
CA TYR A 216 12.82 14.59 -4.07
C TYR A 216 13.97 13.83 -3.43
N LEU A 217 13.74 12.55 -3.20
CA LEU A 217 14.75 11.59 -2.74
C LEU A 217 14.92 10.50 -3.79
N ILE A 218 16.17 10.27 -4.16
CA ILE A 218 16.54 9.19 -5.10
C ILE A 218 16.41 7.84 -4.38
N ASN A 219 15.93 6.83 -5.10
CA ASN A 219 15.73 5.46 -4.61
C ASN A 219 14.95 5.40 -3.30
N ALA A 220 13.86 6.15 -3.22
CA ALA A 220 13.04 6.26 -2.03
C ALA A 220 11.59 5.86 -2.31
N GLN A 221 10.97 5.21 -1.34
CA GLN A 221 9.54 4.94 -1.35
C GLN A 221 8.78 6.16 -0.85
N GLY A 222 7.65 6.47 -1.53
CA GLY A 222 6.76 7.57 -1.16
C GLY A 222 5.73 7.19 -0.11
#